data_ba46abda042818ba3231848a2949391d
#
_entry.id   ba46abda042818ba3231848a2949391d
#
_cell.length_a   1.000
_cell.length_b   1.000
_cell.length_c   1.000
_cell.angle_alpha   90.00
_cell.angle_beta   90.00
_cell.angle_gamma   90.00
#
_symmetry.space_group_name_H-M   'P 1'
#
loop_
_entity.id
_entity.type
_entity.pdbx_description
1 polymer ?
#
loop_
_entity_poly.entity_id
_entity_poly.type
_entity_poly.pdbx_seq_one_letter_code
_entity_poly.pdbx_strand_id
1 'polypeptide(L)'
;MKIAIVGAGIVGVTTAYELARDGHAVTVFERRASAAEESSFANGALLAPGLLRPWAAPGALGPARAPLLGRQALVRIASGATRADLAWLWRWRRNALQASKGPLPPALAALEQLARYSQGRLRQTLETLQLDPETRSGGLVLLRSEAEHAALAPVLQLLRDAGVVLHELDAEAARTIEPGLCPQTPLARALHLPGGELGNCRLFALMLRQAAQELGVQFAFGATVRQLHTAPARVELAGDSSPRRFDAIVLCAGSASAELLRPLGLRLPLAQLHGYTVSTPLRDELHAPLASVVDASQRISITRLGQRIRVAGGAELGRCATHHQPTLERMYQVLTGWFPGGAQLSAGVQVWRGSRAILPDGLPVLGLSGQPGLWLNIGHGDSGWALASGCARVLADLLAQRTPEADHGALAIGRW
;
A
#
# COMPACT_ATOMS: atom_id res chain seq x y z
N MET A 1 -9.29 -1.04 27.73
CA MET A 1 -7.82 -0.92 27.89
C MET A 1 -7.37 0.47 27.43
N LYS A 2 -6.27 0.97 27.99
CA LYS A 2 -5.59 2.17 27.51
C LYS A 2 -4.52 1.77 26.48
N ILE A 3 -4.69 2.13 25.22
CA ILE A 3 -3.85 1.66 24.10
C ILE A 3 -3.12 2.83 23.45
N ALA A 4 -1.80 2.68 23.25
CA ALA A 4 -1.01 3.59 22.44
C ALA A 4 -0.89 3.06 21.01
N ILE A 5 -1.12 3.91 20.01
CA ILE A 5 -0.81 3.63 18.61
C ILE A 5 0.34 4.53 18.17
N VAL A 6 1.34 3.97 17.52
CA VAL A 6 2.49 4.73 17.01
C VAL A 6 2.39 4.84 15.50
N GLY A 7 2.12 6.06 15.01
CA GLY A 7 1.91 6.42 13.62
C GLY A 7 0.44 6.64 13.25
N ALA A 8 0.15 7.75 12.58
CA ALA A 8 -1.18 8.14 12.07
C ALA A 8 -1.25 8.06 10.53
N GLY A 9 -0.56 7.12 9.90
CA GLY A 9 -0.82 6.71 8.52
C GLY A 9 -2.17 6.00 8.42
N ILE A 10 -2.57 5.60 7.20
CA ILE A 10 -3.84 4.90 6.97
C ILE A 10 -4.02 3.69 7.90
N VAL A 11 -2.97 2.90 8.10
CA VAL A 11 -2.99 1.72 8.97
C VAL A 11 -3.23 2.10 10.44
N GLY A 12 -2.56 3.14 10.94
CA GLY A 12 -2.73 3.58 12.33
C GLY A 12 -4.10 4.21 12.59
N VAL A 13 -4.62 5.00 11.65
CA VAL A 13 -5.94 5.63 11.78
C VAL A 13 -7.06 4.60 11.75
N THR A 14 -7.01 3.61 10.82
CA THR A 14 -8.00 2.52 10.79
C THR A 14 -7.94 1.65 12.04
N THR A 15 -6.72 1.38 12.54
CA THR A 15 -6.53 0.64 13.79
C THR A 15 -7.11 1.40 15.00
N ALA A 16 -6.89 2.72 15.05
CA ALA A 16 -7.44 3.56 16.13
C ALA A 16 -8.96 3.56 16.14
N TYR A 17 -9.56 3.68 14.96
CA TYR A 17 -11.01 3.66 14.80
C TYR A 17 -11.61 2.32 15.25
N GLU A 18 -11.08 1.18 14.78
CA GLU A 18 -11.59 -0.15 15.15
C GLU A 18 -11.45 -0.43 16.66
N LEU A 19 -10.31 -0.05 17.28
CA LEU A 19 -10.11 -0.21 18.72
C LEU A 19 -11.02 0.70 19.54
N ALA A 20 -11.26 1.93 19.10
CA ALA A 20 -12.19 2.83 19.78
C ALA A 20 -13.63 2.33 19.69
N ARG A 21 -14.05 1.78 18.56
CA ARG A 21 -15.35 1.10 18.40
C ARG A 21 -15.55 -0.07 19.37
N ASP A 22 -14.46 -0.76 19.72
CA ASP A 22 -14.47 -1.84 20.71
C ASP A 22 -14.40 -1.31 22.17
N GLY A 23 -14.49 0.01 22.37
CA GLY A 23 -14.56 0.64 23.71
C GLY A 23 -13.19 0.83 24.39
N HIS A 24 -12.09 0.80 23.62
CA HIS A 24 -10.76 1.07 24.18
C HIS A 24 -10.46 2.59 24.22
N ALA A 25 -9.72 3.02 25.26
CA ALA A 25 -9.19 4.37 25.34
C ALA A 25 -7.90 4.44 24.50
N VAL A 26 -7.95 5.09 23.33
CA VAL A 26 -6.87 5.10 22.34
C VAL A 26 -6.17 6.46 22.29
N THR A 27 -4.83 6.44 22.30
CA THR A 27 -3.99 7.60 22.01
C THR A 27 -3.06 7.28 20.85
N VAL A 28 -3.11 8.08 19.78
CA VAL A 28 -2.27 7.97 18.60
C VAL A 28 -1.14 9.00 18.67
N PHE A 29 0.10 8.55 18.56
CA PHE A 29 1.28 9.43 18.49
C PHE A 29 1.76 9.52 17.04
N GLU A 30 1.85 10.74 16.53
CA GLU A 30 2.29 11.01 15.15
C GLU A 30 3.33 12.13 15.15
N ARG A 31 4.46 11.89 14.49
CA ARG A 31 5.56 12.86 14.39
C ARG A 31 5.27 14.02 13.47
N ARG A 32 4.36 13.86 12.52
CA ARG A 32 3.94 14.91 11.58
C ARG A 32 2.85 15.79 12.19
N ALA A 33 2.55 16.89 11.51
CA ALA A 33 1.53 17.85 11.94
C ALA A 33 0.10 17.36 11.72
N SER A 34 -0.10 16.33 10.86
CA SER A 34 -1.41 15.77 10.56
C SER A 34 -1.32 14.28 10.26
N ALA A 35 -2.48 13.62 10.13
CA ALA A 35 -2.57 12.24 9.69
C ALA A 35 -2.23 12.10 8.19
N ALA A 36 -1.73 10.93 7.80
CA ALA A 36 -1.47 10.54 6.41
C ALA A 36 -0.49 11.46 5.65
N GLU A 37 0.53 11.98 6.30
CA GLU A 37 1.53 12.87 5.68
C GLU A 37 2.78 12.15 5.13
N GLU A 38 2.84 10.81 5.23
CA GLU A 38 3.95 10.02 4.68
C GLU A 38 3.48 9.11 3.53
N SER A 39 3.69 7.80 3.60
CA SER A 39 3.32 6.88 2.51
C SER A 39 1.84 6.91 2.11
N SER A 40 0.95 7.32 3.01
CA SER A 40 -0.49 7.48 2.76
C SER A 40 -0.87 8.80 2.10
N PHE A 41 0.07 9.76 1.95
CA PHE A 41 -0.21 11.11 1.45
C PHE A 41 -0.65 11.11 -0.01
N ALA A 42 0.08 10.42 -0.85
CA ALA A 42 -0.14 10.40 -2.29
C ALA A 42 0.19 9.01 -2.87
N ASN A 43 -0.57 7.99 -2.47
CA ASN A 43 -0.45 6.65 -3.02
C ASN A 43 -1.15 6.51 -4.38
N GLY A 44 -1.06 5.32 -5.00
CA GLY A 44 -1.66 5.02 -6.30
C GLY A 44 -3.18 4.93 -6.31
N ALA A 45 -3.85 5.18 -5.19
CA ALA A 45 -5.30 5.19 -5.00
C ALA A 45 -6.02 3.83 -5.20
N LEU A 46 -5.37 2.79 -5.65
CA LEU A 46 -5.97 1.50 -5.99
C LEU A 46 -6.35 0.69 -4.74
N LEU A 47 -7.57 0.15 -4.76
CA LEU A 47 -8.19 -0.73 -3.78
C LEU A 47 -8.66 -2.03 -4.47
N ALA A 48 -7.87 -2.57 -5.38
CA ALA A 48 -8.28 -3.75 -6.14
C ALA A 48 -7.69 -5.03 -5.53
N PRO A 49 -8.49 -5.86 -4.82
CA PRO A 49 -8.17 -7.26 -4.64
C PRO A 49 -7.83 -7.87 -6.01
N GLY A 50 -6.88 -8.78 -6.06
CA GLY A 50 -6.43 -9.33 -7.34
C GLY A 50 -5.31 -8.54 -8.04
N LEU A 51 -5.10 -7.27 -7.70
CA LEU A 51 -3.90 -6.52 -8.08
C LEU A 51 -2.87 -6.44 -6.95
N LEU A 52 -3.24 -6.90 -5.75
CA LEU A 52 -2.32 -7.00 -4.62
C LEU A 52 -1.36 -8.16 -4.85
N ARG A 53 -0.23 -7.85 -5.46
CA ARG A 53 0.85 -8.82 -5.58
C ARG A 53 1.91 -8.49 -4.55
N PRO A 54 2.21 -9.42 -3.63
CA PRO A 54 3.46 -9.32 -2.91
C PRO A 54 4.60 -9.17 -3.90
N TRP A 55 5.53 -8.30 -3.60
CA TRP A 55 6.70 -8.06 -4.46
C TRP A 55 7.47 -9.34 -4.80
N ALA A 56 7.36 -10.37 -3.96
CA ALA A 56 7.96 -11.68 -4.16
C ALA A 56 7.05 -12.68 -4.91
N ALA A 57 5.85 -12.29 -5.34
CA ALA A 57 4.95 -13.20 -6.05
C ALA A 57 5.47 -13.57 -7.45
N PRO A 58 5.13 -14.76 -7.97
CA PRO A 58 5.39 -15.14 -9.36
C PRO A 58 4.89 -14.06 -10.32
N GLY A 59 5.68 -13.70 -11.31
CA GLY A 59 5.37 -12.65 -12.27
C GLY A 59 5.50 -11.21 -11.70
N ALA A 60 5.76 -11.01 -10.40
CA ALA A 60 6.06 -9.70 -9.86
C ALA A 60 7.35 -9.11 -10.44
N LEU A 61 8.29 -9.96 -10.81
CA LEU A 61 9.57 -9.58 -11.42
C LEU A 61 9.55 -9.45 -12.94
N GLY A 62 8.40 -9.71 -13.59
CA GLY A 62 8.44 -10.04 -15.00
C GLY A 62 9.11 -11.41 -15.21
N PRO A 63 9.68 -11.71 -16.36
CA PRO A 63 10.47 -12.93 -16.50
C PRO A 63 11.52 -12.95 -15.38
N ALA A 64 11.67 -14.10 -14.70
CA ALA A 64 12.52 -14.30 -13.51
C ALA A 64 14.01 -13.90 -13.69
N ARG A 65 14.36 -13.46 -14.88
CA ARG A 65 15.66 -12.98 -15.34
C ARG A 65 15.75 -11.47 -15.53
N ALA A 66 14.73 -10.68 -15.08
CA ALA A 66 14.83 -9.23 -15.20
C ALA A 66 16.13 -8.73 -14.55
N PRO A 67 16.87 -7.84 -15.23
CA PRO A 67 18.14 -7.36 -14.71
C PRO A 67 17.93 -6.63 -13.37
N LEU A 68 18.81 -6.85 -12.41
CA LEU A 68 18.83 -6.11 -11.13
C LEU A 68 19.35 -4.69 -11.30
N LEU A 69 20.03 -4.42 -12.39
CA LEU A 69 20.68 -3.15 -12.69
C LEU A 69 20.29 -2.69 -14.11
N GLY A 70 20.21 -1.38 -14.30
CA GLY A 70 19.90 -0.78 -15.59
C GLY A 70 18.52 -0.15 -15.70
N ARG A 71 18.19 0.40 -16.88
CA ARG A 71 16.93 1.15 -17.11
C ARG A 71 15.67 0.29 -17.00
N GLN A 72 15.79 -1.03 -17.11
CA GLN A 72 14.67 -1.99 -17.02
C GLN A 72 14.59 -2.68 -15.65
N ALA A 73 15.44 -2.31 -14.71
CA ALA A 73 15.39 -2.87 -13.36
C ALA A 73 14.05 -2.52 -12.70
N LEU A 74 13.44 -3.53 -12.03
CA LEU A 74 12.17 -3.35 -11.33
C LEU A 74 12.33 -2.49 -10.08
N VAL A 75 13.47 -2.63 -9.41
CA VAL A 75 13.86 -1.86 -8.25
C VAL A 75 15.18 -1.18 -8.59
N ARG A 76 15.16 0.14 -8.61
CA ARG A 76 16.37 0.95 -8.75
C ARG A 76 17.12 0.96 -7.42
N ILE A 77 18.43 0.77 -7.46
CA ILE A 77 19.29 0.94 -6.29
C ILE A 77 19.80 2.39 -6.27
N ALA A 78 19.46 3.13 -5.23
CA ALA A 78 19.92 4.51 -5.05
C ALA A 78 21.38 4.55 -4.59
N SER A 79 22.05 5.69 -4.81
CA SER A 79 23.45 5.89 -4.40
C SER A 79 23.70 5.75 -2.90
N GLY A 80 22.69 6.04 -2.08
CA GLY A 80 22.75 5.90 -0.62
C GLY A 80 22.23 4.56 -0.11
N ALA A 81 22.21 3.51 -0.94
CA ALA A 81 21.82 2.17 -0.52
C ALA A 81 22.85 1.58 0.46
N THR A 82 22.35 0.99 1.54
CA THR A 82 23.15 0.39 2.61
C THR A 82 23.38 -1.11 2.38
N ARG A 83 24.27 -1.72 3.16
CA ARG A 83 24.44 -3.19 3.17
C ARG A 83 23.14 -3.91 3.55
N ALA A 84 22.33 -3.33 4.43
CA ALA A 84 21.02 -3.87 4.81
C ALA A 84 20.05 -3.87 3.62
N ASP A 85 20.05 -2.80 2.81
CA ASP A 85 19.23 -2.72 1.59
C ASP A 85 19.64 -3.79 0.56
N LEU A 86 20.93 -4.01 0.38
CA LEU A 86 21.43 -5.05 -0.53
C LEU A 86 21.10 -6.47 -0.02
N ALA A 87 21.19 -6.70 1.29
CA ALA A 87 20.78 -7.97 1.90
C ALA A 87 19.27 -8.20 1.74
N TRP A 88 18.46 -7.14 1.89
CA TRP A 88 17.02 -7.19 1.62
C TRP A 88 16.74 -7.56 0.16
N LEU A 89 17.40 -6.89 -0.80
CA LEU A 89 17.25 -7.14 -2.24
C LEU A 89 17.58 -8.60 -2.60
N TRP A 90 18.64 -9.15 -1.99
CA TRP A 90 19.00 -10.55 -2.20
C TRP A 90 17.93 -11.51 -1.66
N ARG A 91 17.41 -11.29 -0.44
CA ARG A 91 16.32 -12.08 0.15
C ARG A 91 15.05 -12.01 -0.71
N TRP A 92 14.68 -10.80 -1.13
CA TRP A 92 13.54 -10.57 -2.00
C TRP A 92 13.65 -11.34 -3.32
N ARG A 93 14.81 -11.25 -4.00
CA ARG A 93 15.06 -12.02 -5.23
C ARG A 93 14.98 -13.51 -5.00
N ARG A 94 15.56 -14.01 -3.92
CA ARG A 94 15.50 -15.44 -3.57
C ARG A 94 14.04 -15.89 -3.38
N ASN A 95 13.24 -15.16 -2.64
CA ASN A 95 11.83 -15.46 -2.42
C ASN A 95 11.03 -15.46 -3.73
N ALA A 96 11.24 -14.46 -4.59
CA ALA A 96 10.58 -14.37 -5.89
C ALA A 96 10.96 -15.53 -6.83
N LEU A 97 12.24 -15.95 -6.85
CA LEU A 97 12.70 -17.09 -7.63
C LEU A 97 12.16 -18.42 -7.09
N GLN A 98 12.04 -18.58 -5.79
CA GLN A 98 11.43 -19.76 -5.19
C GLN A 98 9.93 -19.83 -5.51
N ALA A 99 9.22 -18.73 -5.38
CA ALA A 99 7.80 -18.65 -5.72
C ALA A 99 7.50 -18.92 -7.21
N SER A 100 8.46 -18.69 -8.11
CA SER A 100 8.30 -18.96 -9.56
C SER A 100 8.49 -20.42 -9.95
N LYS A 101 9.00 -21.27 -9.06
CA LYS A 101 9.36 -22.67 -9.37
C LYS A 101 8.38 -23.72 -8.88
N GLY A 102 7.37 -23.33 -8.11
CA GLY A 102 6.44 -24.24 -7.45
C GLY A 102 4.99 -23.76 -7.50
N PRO A 103 4.10 -24.47 -6.80
CA PRO A 103 2.74 -23.98 -6.58
C PRO A 103 2.79 -22.64 -5.86
N LEU A 104 1.74 -21.86 -6.09
CA LEU A 104 1.64 -20.53 -5.48
C LEU A 104 1.68 -20.63 -3.95
N PRO A 105 2.45 -19.76 -3.30
CA PRO A 105 2.54 -19.77 -1.84
C PRO A 105 1.14 -19.63 -1.23
N PRO A 106 0.75 -20.45 -0.24
CA PRO A 106 -0.55 -20.33 0.44
C PRO A 106 -0.80 -18.93 1.02
N ALA A 107 0.27 -18.24 1.40
CA ALA A 107 0.22 -16.86 1.84
C ALA A 107 -0.37 -15.86 0.84
N LEU A 108 -0.33 -16.16 -0.48
CA LEU A 108 -0.98 -15.33 -1.50
C LEU A 108 -2.49 -15.46 -1.46
N ALA A 109 -3.01 -16.67 -1.28
CA ALA A 109 -4.43 -16.90 -1.14
C ALA A 109 -4.98 -16.24 0.14
N ALA A 110 -4.25 -16.37 1.24
CA ALA A 110 -4.58 -15.70 2.51
C ALA A 110 -4.57 -14.18 2.37
N LEU A 111 -3.59 -13.61 1.66
CA LEU A 111 -3.53 -12.18 1.41
C LEU A 111 -4.72 -11.69 0.56
N GLU A 112 -5.11 -12.45 -0.45
CA GLU A 112 -6.26 -12.13 -1.31
C GLU A 112 -7.58 -12.20 -0.53
N GLN A 113 -7.74 -13.21 0.33
CA GLN A 113 -8.90 -13.31 1.22
C GLN A 113 -8.96 -12.13 2.19
N LEU A 114 -7.82 -11.77 2.80
CA LEU A 114 -7.73 -10.61 3.67
C LEU A 114 -8.03 -9.31 2.93
N ALA A 115 -7.60 -9.17 1.68
CA ALA A 115 -7.87 -7.99 0.85
C ALA A 115 -9.36 -7.83 0.57
N ARG A 116 -10.08 -8.93 0.26
CA ARG A 116 -11.54 -8.91 0.09
C ARG A 116 -12.26 -8.59 1.38
N TYR A 117 -11.85 -9.22 2.48
CA TYR A 117 -12.37 -8.90 3.80
C TYR A 117 -12.17 -7.41 4.11
N SER A 118 -10.97 -6.89 3.86
CA SER A 118 -10.65 -5.48 4.06
C SER A 118 -11.50 -4.55 3.19
N GLN A 119 -11.76 -4.91 1.93
CA GLN A 119 -12.65 -4.16 1.05
C GLN A 119 -14.08 -4.14 1.58
N GLY A 120 -14.60 -5.27 2.04
CA GLY A 120 -15.92 -5.36 2.68
C GLY A 120 -16.01 -4.47 3.93
N ARG A 121 -14.96 -4.50 4.77
CA ARG A 121 -14.88 -3.64 5.97
C ARG A 121 -14.81 -2.16 5.62
N LEU A 122 -14.06 -1.80 4.58
CA LEU A 122 -13.98 -0.43 4.10
C LEU A 122 -15.34 0.06 3.63
N ARG A 123 -16.04 -0.70 2.76
CA ARG A 123 -17.39 -0.37 2.28
C ARG A 123 -18.36 -0.15 3.44
N GLN A 124 -18.38 -1.08 4.40
CA GLN A 124 -19.22 -0.95 5.59
C GLN A 124 -18.91 0.33 6.38
N THR A 125 -17.63 0.70 6.49
CA THR A 125 -17.22 1.93 7.19
C THR A 125 -17.67 3.17 6.41
N LEU A 126 -17.51 3.18 5.08
CA LEU A 126 -17.96 4.27 4.22
C LEU A 126 -19.48 4.47 4.31
N GLU A 127 -20.24 3.39 4.24
CA GLU A 127 -21.71 3.42 4.37
C GLU A 127 -22.16 3.87 5.77
N THR A 128 -21.59 3.29 6.83
CA THR A 128 -21.98 3.59 8.22
C THR A 128 -21.71 5.05 8.58
N LEU A 129 -20.58 5.58 8.12
CA LEU A 129 -20.16 6.96 8.42
C LEU A 129 -20.52 7.95 7.30
N GLN A 130 -21.15 7.49 6.22
CA GLN A 130 -21.53 8.28 5.04
C GLN A 130 -20.32 9.08 4.48
N LEU A 131 -19.18 8.41 4.36
CA LEU A 131 -17.95 9.03 3.84
C LEU A 131 -17.81 8.79 2.33
N ASP A 132 -17.40 9.82 1.60
CA ASP A 132 -16.98 9.72 0.20
C ASP A 132 -15.55 10.23 0.02
N PRO A 133 -14.55 9.35 0.05
CA PRO A 133 -13.17 9.68 -0.27
C PRO A 133 -12.91 9.66 -1.79
N GLU A 134 -13.79 10.22 -2.60
CA GLU A 134 -13.72 10.22 -4.07
C GLU A 134 -13.68 8.78 -4.64
N THR A 135 -14.52 7.90 -4.09
CA THR A 135 -14.54 6.48 -4.44
C THR A 135 -15.12 6.27 -5.84
N ARG A 136 -14.49 5.39 -6.62
CA ARG A 136 -14.97 4.94 -7.93
C ARG A 136 -14.74 3.45 -8.08
N SER A 137 -15.56 2.80 -8.91
CA SER A 137 -15.44 1.38 -9.22
C SER A 137 -14.75 1.16 -10.57
N GLY A 138 -14.18 -0.02 -10.74
CA GLY A 138 -13.51 -0.46 -11.94
C GLY A 138 -12.01 -0.21 -11.93
N GLY A 139 -11.31 -0.97 -12.75
CA GLY A 139 -9.89 -0.84 -12.98
C GLY A 139 -9.47 -1.63 -14.21
N LEU A 140 -8.58 -1.07 -15.00
CA LEU A 140 -8.00 -1.71 -16.18
C LEU A 140 -6.50 -1.93 -15.99
N VAL A 141 -6.03 -3.14 -16.31
CA VAL A 141 -4.60 -3.41 -16.48
C VAL A 141 -4.33 -3.54 -17.97
N LEU A 142 -3.53 -2.65 -18.52
CA LEU A 142 -3.22 -2.58 -19.93
C LEU A 142 -1.96 -3.38 -20.25
N LEU A 143 -2.04 -4.22 -21.28
CA LEU A 143 -0.98 -5.08 -21.78
C LEU A 143 -0.65 -4.66 -23.21
N ARG A 144 0.58 -4.24 -23.45
CA ARG A 144 1.02 -3.70 -24.73
C ARG A 144 1.29 -4.77 -25.78
N SER A 145 1.51 -6.03 -25.35
CA SER A 145 1.83 -7.16 -26.23
C SER A 145 1.23 -8.47 -25.74
N GLU A 146 1.03 -9.42 -26.66
CA GLU A 146 0.61 -10.79 -26.33
C GLU A 146 1.65 -11.53 -25.45
N ALA A 147 2.92 -11.17 -25.56
CA ALA A 147 3.97 -11.73 -24.70
C ALA A 147 3.78 -11.32 -23.23
N GLU A 148 3.33 -10.09 -22.96
CA GLU A 148 2.98 -9.64 -21.61
C GLU A 148 1.76 -10.39 -21.07
N HIS A 149 0.75 -10.63 -21.91
CA HIS A 149 -0.42 -11.42 -21.55
C HIS A 149 -0.05 -12.86 -21.20
N ALA A 150 0.72 -13.54 -22.06
CA ALA A 150 1.19 -14.90 -21.81
C ALA A 150 2.02 -15.01 -20.51
N ALA A 151 2.84 -14.02 -20.20
CA ALA A 151 3.61 -13.99 -18.96
C ALA A 151 2.75 -13.87 -17.69
N LEU A 152 1.51 -13.36 -17.82
CA LEU A 152 0.56 -13.25 -16.72
C LEU A 152 -0.31 -14.49 -16.51
N ALA A 153 -0.35 -15.44 -17.46
CA ALA A 153 -1.25 -16.59 -17.40
C ALA A 153 -1.25 -17.34 -16.05
N PRO A 154 -0.11 -17.63 -15.40
CA PRO A 154 -0.09 -18.28 -14.08
C PRO A 154 -0.76 -17.46 -12.99
N VAL A 155 -0.66 -16.13 -13.08
CA VAL A 155 -1.28 -15.22 -12.12
C VAL A 155 -2.77 -15.09 -12.36
N LEU A 156 -3.20 -15.04 -13.64
CA LEU A 156 -4.61 -15.01 -14.01
C LEU A 156 -5.32 -16.26 -13.52
N GLN A 157 -4.70 -17.43 -13.66
CA GLN A 157 -5.24 -18.67 -13.13
C GLN A 157 -5.40 -18.62 -11.61
N LEU A 158 -4.36 -18.16 -10.87
CA LEU A 158 -4.47 -17.97 -9.43
C LEU A 158 -5.63 -17.07 -9.04
N LEU A 159 -5.79 -15.93 -9.71
CA LEU A 159 -6.85 -14.99 -9.40
C LEU A 159 -8.23 -15.61 -9.61
N ARG A 160 -8.39 -16.41 -10.69
CA ARG A 160 -9.62 -17.17 -10.94
C ARG A 160 -9.86 -18.21 -9.86
N ASP A 161 -8.86 -18.99 -9.49
CA ASP A 161 -8.94 -20.02 -8.43
C ASP A 161 -9.27 -19.38 -7.07
N ALA A 162 -8.77 -18.17 -6.83
CA ALA A 162 -9.13 -17.36 -5.67
C ALA A 162 -10.54 -16.71 -5.82
N GLY A 163 -11.27 -16.92 -6.91
CA GLY A 163 -12.62 -16.38 -7.17
C GLY A 163 -12.62 -14.88 -7.46
N VAL A 164 -11.51 -14.29 -7.95
CA VAL A 164 -11.49 -12.91 -8.44
C VAL A 164 -12.21 -12.83 -9.77
N VAL A 165 -13.21 -11.97 -9.87
CA VAL A 165 -13.88 -11.69 -11.13
C VAL A 165 -12.99 -10.77 -11.95
N LEU A 166 -12.54 -11.29 -13.10
CA LEU A 166 -11.74 -10.53 -14.07
C LEU A 166 -12.19 -10.90 -15.48
N HIS A 167 -12.19 -9.92 -16.38
CA HIS A 167 -12.52 -10.10 -17.80
C HIS A 167 -11.28 -9.75 -18.64
N GLU A 168 -10.92 -10.65 -19.52
CA GLU A 168 -9.90 -10.40 -20.54
C GLU A 168 -10.55 -9.72 -21.73
N LEU A 169 -10.04 -8.57 -22.11
CA LEU A 169 -10.58 -7.71 -23.16
C LEU A 169 -9.56 -7.55 -24.27
N ASP A 170 -10.05 -7.44 -25.50
CA ASP A 170 -9.26 -6.89 -26.61
C ASP A 170 -9.14 -5.36 -26.52
N ALA A 171 -8.42 -4.76 -27.46
CA ALA A 171 -8.16 -3.34 -27.46
C ALA A 171 -9.42 -2.49 -27.70
N GLU A 172 -10.39 -2.99 -28.46
CA GLU A 172 -11.64 -2.29 -28.76
C GLU A 172 -12.56 -2.28 -27.55
N ALA A 173 -12.78 -3.44 -26.94
CA ALA A 173 -13.56 -3.55 -25.71
C ALA A 173 -12.96 -2.74 -24.55
N ALA A 174 -11.63 -2.71 -24.43
CA ALA A 174 -10.94 -1.89 -23.42
C ALA A 174 -11.20 -0.40 -23.63
N ARG A 175 -11.20 0.09 -24.87
CA ARG A 175 -11.50 1.49 -25.20
C ARG A 175 -13.00 1.82 -25.07
N THR A 176 -13.87 0.85 -25.17
CA THR A 176 -15.29 1.04 -24.87
C THR A 176 -15.50 1.29 -23.37
N ILE A 177 -14.76 0.59 -22.51
CA ILE A 177 -14.82 0.78 -21.04
C ILE A 177 -14.08 2.08 -20.62
N GLU A 178 -12.98 2.40 -21.28
CA GLU A 178 -12.14 3.57 -20.97
C GLU A 178 -11.92 4.40 -22.26
N PRO A 179 -12.91 5.23 -22.65
CA PRO A 179 -12.89 5.96 -23.92
C PRO A 179 -11.76 6.99 -24.05
N GLY A 180 -11.24 7.46 -22.92
CA GLY A 180 -10.10 8.40 -22.89
C GLY A 180 -8.78 7.79 -23.36
N LEU A 181 -8.68 6.47 -23.53
CA LEU A 181 -7.46 5.81 -23.98
C LEU A 181 -7.09 6.20 -25.40
N CYS A 182 -5.85 6.65 -25.57
CA CYS A 182 -5.29 7.02 -26.87
C CYS A 182 -5.34 5.84 -27.85
N PRO A 183 -6.02 6.00 -29.02
CA PRO A 183 -6.14 4.91 -30.00
C PRO A 183 -4.81 4.54 -30.67
N GLN A 184 -3.86 5.47 -30.75
CA GLN A 184 -2.55 5.25 -31.36
C GLN A 184 -1.57 4.51 -30.44
N THR A 185 -1.83 4.46 -29.14
CA THR A 185 -0.96 3.73 -28.21
C THR A 185 -1.18 2.22 -28.37
N PRO A 186 -0.11 1.42 -28.59
CA PRO A 186 -0.23 -0.02 -28.72
C PRO A 186 -0.87 -0.65 -27.49
N LEU A 187 -1.97 -1.39 -27.71
CA LEU A 187 -2.71 -2.14 -26.71
C LEU A 187 -3.08 -3.49 -27.33
N ALA A 188 -2.49 -4.56 -26.84
CA ALA A 188 -2.83 -5.91 -27.30
C ALA A 188 -4.04 -6.45 -26.53
N ARG A 189 -4.02 -6.34 -25.20
CA ARG A 189 -5.06 -6.83 -24.30
C ARG A 189 -5.23 -5.92 -23.10
N ALA A 190 -6.40 -6.03 -22.44
CA ALA A 190 -6.60 -5.46 -21.12
C ALA A 190 -7.25 -6.47 -20.16
N LEU A 191 -7.00 -6.32 -18.87
CA LEU A 191 -7.70 -7.06 -17.82
C LEU A 191 -8.61 -6.07 -17.11
N HIS A 192 -9.91 -6.31 -17.16
CA HIS A 192 -10.90 -5.53 -16.45
C HIS A 192 -11.26 -6.20 -15.13
N LEU A 193 -11.17 -5.47 -14.06
CA LEU A 193 -11.55 -5.88 -12.70
C LEU A 193 -12.78 -5.06 -12.28
N PRO A 194 -14.00 -5.55 -12.55
CA PRO A 194 -15.23 -4.79 -12.24
C PRO A 194 -15.41 -4.55 -10.74
N GLY A 195 -14.95 -5.49 -9.90
CA GLY A 195 -14.96 -5.35 -8.44
C GLY A 195 -13.78 -4.53 -7.87
N GLY A 196 -12.90 -4.04 -8.74
CA GLY A 196 -11.83 -3.12 -8.33
C GLY A 196 -12.41 -1.78 -7.89
N GLU A 197 -11.80 -1.18 -6.91
CA GLU A 197 -12.16 0.14 -6.41
C GLU A 197 -10.92 1.02 -6.36
N LEU A 198 -11.15 2.31 -6.34
CA LEU A 198 -10.15 3.31 -6.06
C LEU A 198 -10.72 4.33 -5.09
N GLY A 199 -9.85 5.08 -4.43
CA GLY A 199 -10.25 6.14 -3.54
C GLY A 199 -9.07 6.97 -3.07
N ASN A 200 -9.35 8.14 -2.56
CA ASN A 200 -8.36 9.03 -2.00
C ASN A 200 -7.97 8.61 -0.58
N CYS A 201 -6.92 7.82 -0.45
CA CYS A 201 -6.43 7.27 0.82
C CYS A 201 -6.22 8.36 1.89
N ARG A 202 -5.64 9.51 1.50
CA ARG A 202 -5.42 10.61 2.44
C ARG A 202 -6.73 11.22 2.92
N LEU A 203 -7.65 11.46 2.01
CA LEU A 203 -8.97 12.00 2.33
C LEU A 203 -9.72 11.06 3.27
N PHE A 204 -9.76 9.76 2.96
CA PHE A 204 -10.34 8.75 3.84
C PHE A 204 -9.69 8.75 5.23
N ALA A 205 -8.35 8.78 5.31
CA ALA A 205 -7.65 8.80 6.59
C ALA A 205 -8.01 10.04 7.43
N LEU A 206 -8.19 11.22 6.80
CA LEU A 206 -8.59 12.43 7.48
C LEU A 206 -10.04 12.39 7.97
N MET A 207 -10.96 11.88 7.15
CA MET A 207 -12.36 11.68 7.52
C MET A 207 -12.49 10.67 8.66
N LEU A 208 -11.81 9.52 8.54
CA LEU A 208 -11.85 8.47 9.56
C LEU A 208 -11.18 8.90 10.87
N ARG A 209 -10.13 9.74 10.81
CA ARG A 209 -9.55 10.37 12.00
C ARG A 209 -10.60 11.19 12.75
N GLN A 210 -11.40 11.99 12.04
CA GLN A 210 -12.47 12.77 12.65
C GLN A 210 -13.50 11.86 13.35
N ALA A 211 -13.98 10.83 12.66
CA ALA A 211 -14.90 9.85 13.25
C ALA A 211 -14.29 9.13 14.46
N ALA A 212 -12.98 8.81 14.42
CA ALA A 212 -12.29 8.25 15.57
C ALA A 212 -12.20 9.21 16.75
N GLN A 213 -12.02 10.52 16.50
CA GLN A 213 -12.02 11.55 17.55
C GLN A 213 -13.41 11.68 18.21
N GLU A 214 -14.48 11.55 17.46
CA GLU A 214 -15.85 11.52 17.99
C GLU A 214 -16.09 10.30 18.91
N LEU A 215 -15.35 9.19 18.68
CA LEU A 215 -15.31 8.04 19.59
C LEU A 215 -14.33 8.20 20.76
N GLY A 216 -13.71 9.38 20.93
CA GLY A 216 -12.81 9.68 22.04
C GLY A 216 -11.33 9.38 21.80
N VAL A 217 -10.91 9.03 20.56
CA VAL A 217 -9.49 8.85 20.23
C VAL A 217 -8.74 10.17 20.34
N GLN A 218 -7.64 10.15 21.06
CA GLN A 218 -6.74 11.30 21.18
C GLN A 218 -5.61 11.19 20.15
N PHE A 219 -5.41 12.21 19.33
CA PHE A 219 -4.29 12.32 18.39
C PHE A 219 -3.28 13.35 18.89
N ALA A 220 -2.07 12.90 19.19
CA ALA A 220 -0.94 13.73 19.56
C ALA A 220 -0.04 13.91 18.33
N PHE A 221 -0.26 15.00 17.58
CA PHE A 221 0.56 15.38 16.43
C PHE A 221 1.83 16.11 16.86
N GLY A 222 2.89 16.06 16.06
CA GLY A 222 4.22 16.57 16.40
C GLY A 222 4.93 15.74 17.47
N ALA A 223 4.34 14.62 17.89
CA ALA A 223 4.83 13.75 18.96
C ALA A 223 5.71 12.62 18.38
N THR A 224 7.02 12.78 18.45
CA THR A 224 7.97 11.76 17.98
C THR A 224 8.22 10.74 19.07
N VAL A 225 7.82 9.49 18.82
CA VAL A 225 8.16 8.36 19.69
C VAL A 225 9.63 8.02 19.50
N ARG A 226 10.39 8.06 20.59
CA ARG A 226 11.83 7.77 20.63
C ARG A 226 12.12 6.32 20.98
N GLN A 227 11.39 5.78 21.97
CA GLN A 227 11.61 4.41 22.45
C GLN A 227 10.31 3.78 22.93
N LEU A 228 10.23 2.47 22.78
CA LEU A 228 9.16 1.62 23.31
C LEU A 228 9.71 0.75 24.43
N HIS A 229 8.89 0.54 25.47
CA HIS A 229 9.17 -0.38 26.55
C HIS A 229 7.98 -1.36 26.67
N THR A 230 8.25 -2.64 26.93
CA THR A 230 7.24 -3.71 26.81
C THR A 230 6.82 -4.33 28.14
N ALA A 231 7.60 -4.19 29.17
CA ALA A 231 7.33 -4.76 30.50
C ALA A 231 7.63 -3.76 31.62
N PRO A 232 6.68 -2.88 32.01
CA PRO A 232 5.35 -2.63 31.48
C PRO A 232 5.36 -1.82 30.18
N ALA A 233 4.24 -1.86 29.43
CA ALA A 233 4.10 -1.13 28.17
C ALA A 233 4.15 0.39 28.39
N ARG A 234 5.16 1.05 27.82
CA ARG A 234 5.36 2.51 27.92
C ARG A 234 5.91 3.08 26.61
N VAL A 235 5.49 4.30 26.30
CA VAL A 235 5.95 5.05 25.14
C VAL A 235 6.76 6.24 25.63
N GLU A 236 8.00 6.37 25.16
CA GLU A 236 8.88 7.51 25.42
C GLU A 236 8.85 8.46 24.23
N LEU A 237 8.46 9.70 24.46
CA LEU A 237 8.45 10.74 23.43
C LEU A 237 9.74 11.59 23.52
N ALA A 238 10.15 12.11 22.38
CA ALA A 238 11.21 13.10 22.34
C ALA A 238 10.78 14.36 23.10
N GLY A 239 11.56 14.77 24.12
CA GLY A 239 11.26 15.94 24.95
C GLY A 239 10.42 15.66 26.21
N ASP A 240 9.83 14.50 26.38
CA ASP A 240 9.15 14.13 27.63
C ASP A 240 10.18 13.78 28.72
N SER A 241 9.87 14.15 29.96
CA SER A 241 10.70 13.83 31.13
C SER A 241 10.55 12.36 31.60
N SER A 242 9.46 11.71 31.24
CA SER A 242 9.18 10.33 31.64
C SER A 242 8.29 9.59 30.61
N PRO A 243 8.49 8.27 30.42
CA PRO A 243 7.67 7.46 29.54
C PRO A 243 6.21 7.36 30.01
N ARG A 244 5.27 7.46 29.06
CA ARG A 244 3.81 7.35 29.32
C ARG A 244 3.38 5.88 29.33
N ARG A 245 2.59 5.48 30.34
CA ARG A 245 2.13 4.11 30.55
C ARG A 245 0.83 3.80 29.82
N PHE A 246 0.79 2.58 29.25
CA PHE A 246 -0.37 2.00 28.55
C PHE A 246 -0.54 0.52 28.93
N ASP A 247 -1.68 -0.06 28.60
CA ASP A 247 -1.92 -1.50 28.72
C ASP A 247 -1.36 -2.26 27.52
N ALA A 248 -1.42 -1.64 26.34
CA ALA A 248 -0.86 -2.18 25.11
C ALA A 248 -0.34 -1.06 24.17
N ILE A 249 0.61 -1.42 23.33
CA ILE A 249 1.15 -0.58 22.26
C ILE A 249 0.91 -1.27 20.94
N VAL A 250 0.37 -0.55 19.94
CA VAL A 250 0.25 -1.01 18.57
C VAL A 250 1.20 -0.19 17.69
N LEU A 251 2.18 -0.86 17.09
CA LEU A 251 3.14 -0.22 16.20
C LEU A 251 2.60 -0.18 14.78
N CYS A 252 2.36 1.04 14.26
CA CYS A 252 1.91 1.35 12.90
C CYS A 252 2.83 2.38 12.22
N ALA A 253 4.11 2.44 12.63
CA ALA A 253 5.04 3.54 12.31
C ALA A 253 5.69 3.44 10.91
N GLY A 254 5.13 2.62 10.00
CA GLY A 254 5.63 2.49 8.63
C GLY A 254 7.14 2.24 8.59
N SER A 255 7.89 3.10 7.91
CA SER A 255 9.34 2.96 7.74
C SER A 255 10.14 3.15 9.04
N ALA A 256 9.60 3.84 10.04
CA ALA A 256 10.26 4.01 11.34
C ALA A 256 10.17 2.77 12.24
N SER A 257 9.33 1.80 11.90
CA SER A 257 9.10 0.62 12.74
C SER A 257 10.37 -0.19 13.03
N ALA A 258 11.26 -0.34 12.05
CA ALA A 258 12.50 -1.09 12.24
C ALA A 258 13.42 -0.48 13.30
N GLU A 259 13.46 0.85 13.38
CA GLU A 259 14.28 1.58 14.35
C GLU A 259 13.72 1.44 15.78
N LEU A 260 12.39 1.49 15.92
CA LEU A 260 11.69 1.34 17.19
C LEU A 260 11.73 -0.12 17.73
N LEU A 261 11.79 -1.11 16.85
CA LEU A 261 11.85 -2.53 17.21
C LEU A 261 13.25 -3.01 17.61
N ARG A 262 14.30 -2.39 17.04
CA ARG A 262 15.70 -2.82 17.26
C ARG A 262 16.12 -2.85 18.74
N PRO A 263 15.82 -1.84 19.58
CA PRO A 263 16.18 -1.86 21.00
C PRO A 263 15.48 -2.99 21.78
N LEU A 264 14.36 -3.51 21.26
CA LEU A 264 13.61 -4.61 21.85
C LEU A 264 14.10 -6.00 21.39
N GLY A 265 15.20 -6.06 20.63
CA GLY A 265 15.75 -7.29 20.09
C GLY A 265 15.03 -7.82 18.83
N LEU A 266 14.00 -7.13 18.35
CA LEU A 266 13.22 -7.52 17.16
C LEU A 266 13.88 -6.95 15.89
N ARG A 267 14.43 -7.83 15.06
CA ARG A 267 15.17 -7.45 13.84
C ARG A 267 14.45 -7.91 12.59
N LEU A 268 13.44 -7.16 12.20
CA LEU A 268 12.74 -7.41 10.93
C LEU A 268 13.50 -6.83 9.75
N PRO A 269 13.58 -7.55 8.61
CA PRO A 269 14.21 -7.06 7.39
C PRO A 269 13.27 -6.09 6.65
N LEU A 270 12.86 -5.02 7.32
CA LEU A 270 12.07 -3.94 6.74
C LEU A 270 12.98 -3.01 5.93
N ALA A 271 12.69 -2.86 4.64
CA ALA A 271 13.32 -1.86 3.80
C ALA A 271 12.38 -0.67 3.53
N GLN A 272 12.99 0.47 3.19
CA GLN A 272 12.30 1.64 2.70
C GLN A 272 12.35 1.64 1.17
N LEU A 273 11.22 1.34 0.54
CA LEU A 273 11.10 1.40 -0.91
C LEU A 273 10.42 2.71 -1.30
N HIS A 274 11.16 3.59 -1.98
CA HIS A 274 10.63 4.87 -2.42
C HIS A 274 9.88 4.74 -3.75
N GLY A 275 8.77 5.44 -3.86
CA GLY A 275 8.00 5.60 -5.08
C GLY A 275 7.69 7.06 -5.33
N TYR A 276 7.21 7.34 -6.53
CA TYR A 276 6.88 8.68 -7.00
C TYR A 276 5.40 8.79 -7.33
N THR A 277 4.89 9.98 -7.16
CA THR A 277 3.55 10.36 -7.61
C THR A 277 3.61 11.72 -8.29
N VAL A 278 3.01 11.80 -9.46
CA VAL A 278 2.74 13.05 -10.16
C VAL A 278 1.24 13.28 -10.10
N SER A 279 0.81 14.39 -9.53
CA SER A 279 -0.60 14.79 -9.48
C SER A 279 -0.79 16.08 -10.26
N THR A 280 -1.65 16.06 -11.27
CA THR A 280 -1.90 17.16 -12.17
C THR A 280 -3.39 17.51 -12.20
N PRO A 281 -3.77 18.78 -12.37
CA PRO A 281 -5.17 19.12 -12.60
C PRO A 281 -5.71 18.43 -13.86
N LEU A 282 -7.00 18.15 -13.85
CA LEU A 282 -7.75 17.69 -15.01
C LEU A 282 -7.80 18.83 -16.04
N ARG A 283 -7.55 18.49 -17.29
CA ARG A 283 -7.69 19.43 -18.43
C ARG A 283 -9.01 19.21 -19.16
N ASP A 284 -9.29 17.97 -19.51
CA ASP A 284 -10.47 17.58 -20.25
C ASP A 284 -10.98 16.24 -19.71
N GLU A 285 -12.24 16.20 -19.32
CA GLU A 285 -12.87 15.02 -18.75
C GLU A 285 -13.05 13.88 -19.75
N LEU A 286 -13.31 14.19 -21.01
CA LEU A 286 -13.51 13.20 -22.06
C LEU A 286 -12.23 12.46 -22.46
N HIS A 287 -11.09 13.10 -22.22
CA HIS A 287 -9.76 12.56 -22.52
C HIS A 287 -9.00 12.06 -21.27
N ALA A 288 -9.67 12.04 -20.12
CA ALA A 288 -9.12 11.59 -18.83
C ALA A 288 -9.58 10.18 -18.49
N PRO A 289 -8.88 9.47 -17.59
CA PRO A 289 -9.37 8.18 -17.11
C PRO A 289 -10.70 8.33 -16.37
N LEU A 290 -11.62 7.39 -16.60
CA LEU A 290 -12.87 7.30 -15.85
C LEU A 290 -12.63 6.77 -14.43
N ALA A 291 -11.71 5.80 -14.30
CA ALA A 291 -11.37 5.15 -13.03
C ALA A 291 -9.85 5.05 -12.84
N SER A 292 -9.31 3.86 -12.76
CA SER A 292 -7.88 3.60 -12.64
C SER A 292 -7.40 2.70 -13.75
N VAL A 293 -6.29 3.09 -14.37
CA VAL A 293 -5.62 2.33 -15.42
C VAL A 293 -4.19 2.02 -14.98
N VAL A 294 -3.75 0.78 -15.15
CA VAL A 294 -2.40 0.33 -14.82
C VAL A 294 -1.70 -0.13 -16.11
N ASP A 295 -0.62 0.54 -16.50
CA ASP A 295 0.28 0.03 -17.52
C ASP A 295 1.16 -1.06 -16.89
N ALA A 296 0.91 -2.31 -17.26
CA ALA A 296 1.58 -3.45 -16.66
C ALA A 296 3.09 -3.48 -16.93
N SER A 297 3.51 -3.10 -18.14
CA SER A 297 4.91 -3.09 -18.54
C SER A 297 5.73 -2.05 -17.81
N GLN A 298 5.14 -0.88 -17.58
CA GLN A 298 5.78 0.24 -16.91
C GLN A 298 5.55 0.25 -15.39
N ARG A 299 4.57 -0.55 -14.90
CA ARG A 299 4.14 -0.57 -13.49
C ARG A 299 3.76 0.81 -12.98
N ILE A 300 3.06 1.53 -13.80
CA ILE A 300 2.58 2.88 -13.53
C ILE A 300 1.06 2.84 -13.54
N SER A 301 0.44 3.34 -12.49
CA SER A 301 -0.99 3.58 -12.42
C SER A 301 -1.32 5.02 -12.77
N ILE A 302 -2.42 5.21 -13.49
CA ILE A 302 -3.01 6.50 -13.83
C ILE A 302 -4.43 6.47 -13.25
N THR A 303 -4.74 7.36 -12.32
CA THR A 303 -6.00 7.34 -11.58
C THR A 303 -6.61 8.73 -11.53
N ARG A 304 -7.90 8.84 -11.81
CA ARG A 304 -8.65 10.08 -11.59
C ARG A 304 -9.17 10.14 -10.16
N LEU A 305 -8.85 11.22 -9.46
CA LEU A 305 -9.35 11.57 -8.14
C LEU A 305 -9.94 12.98 -8.19
N GLY A 306 -11.27 13.08 -8.14
CA GLY A 306 -11.98 14.35 -8.31
C GLY A 306 -11.56 15.07 -9.58
N GLN A 307 -11.02 16.27 -9.42
CA GLN A 307 -10.54 17.15 -10.50
C GLN A 307 -9.03 17.02 -10.75
N ARG A 308 -8.43 15.89 -10.38
CA ARG A 308 -7.01 15.65 -10.59
C ARG A 308 -6.75 14.26 -11.18
N ILE A 309 -5.70 14.16 -11.98
CA ILE A 309 -5.15 12.89 -12.42
C ILE A 309 -3.89 12.62 -11.61
N ARG A 310 -3.80 11.44 -11.04
CA ARG A 310 -2.66 10.97 -10.27
C ARG A 310 -1.97 9.84 -11.01
N VAL A 311 -0.68 10.02 -11.27
CA VAL A 311 0.21 8.98 -11.82
C VAL A 311 1.10 8.51 -10.70
N ALA A 312 1.14 7.20 -10.45
CA ALA A 312 1.98 6.64 -9.40
C ALA A 312 2.83 5.48 -9.93
N GLY A 313 4.08 5.43 -9.51
CA GLY A 313 5.02 4.39 -9.96
C GLY A 313 6.40 4.54 -9.36
N GLY A 314 7.32 3.76 -9.89
CA GLY A 314 8.70 3.72 -9.43
C GLY A 314 8.90 2.91 -8.15
N ALA A 315 10.09 2.30 -8.08
CA ALA A 315 10.54 1.57 -6.91
C ALA A 315 12.05 1.81 -6.76
N GLU A 316 12.44 2.49 -5.68
CA GLU A 316 13.81 2.88 -5.43
C GLU A 316 14.21 2.48 -4.02
N LEU A 317 15.26 1.65 -3.92
CA LEU A 317 15.79 1.13 -2.67
C LEU A 317 17.01 1.95 -2.23
N GLY A 318 16.98 2.39 -0.96
CA GLY A 318 18.04 3.22 -0.39
C GLY A 318 17.71 4.71 -0.38
N ARG A 319 18.56 5.48 0.30
CA ARG A 319 18.38 6.93 0.46
C ARG A 319 18.87 7.69 -0.77
N CYS A 320 18.10 8.67 -1.22
CA CYS A 320 18.51 9.63 -2.23
C CYS A 320 17.91 10.99 -1.87
N ALA A 321 18.71 12.06 -1.98
CA ALA A 321 18.28 13.41 -1.65
C ALA A 321 17.39 14.02 -2.75
N THR A 322 17.54 13.59 -4.00
CA THR A 322 16.87 14.18 -5.16
C THR A 322 15.89 13.20 -5.80
N HIS A 323 14.94 13.74 -6.56
CA HIS A 323 14.06 12.94 -7.41
C HIS A 323 14.86 12.33 -8.58
N HIS A 324 14.55 11.07 -8.93
CA HIS A 324 15.13 10.43 -10.10
C HIS A 324 14.39 10.85 -11.36
N GLN A 325 14.96 11.81 -12.09
CA GLN A 325 14.36 12.40 -13.28
C GLN A 325 13.90 11.37 -14.34
N PRO A 326 14.68 10.34 -14.70
CA PRO A 326 14.22 9.34 -15.68
C PRO A 326 12.96 8.58 -15.25
N THR A 327 12.72 8.40 -13.94
CA THR A 327 11.46 7.82 -13.46
C THR A 327 10.29 8.77 -13.66
N LEU A 328 10.47 10.06 -13.35
CA LEU A 328 9.45 11.07 -13.55
C LEU A 328 9.13 11.27 -15.05
N GLU A 329 10.15 11.35 -15.90
CA GLU A 329 9.98 11.42 -17.35
C GLU A 329 9.16 10.25 -17.91
N ARG A 330 9.46 9.03 -17.42
CA ARG A 330 8.68 7.84 -17.79
C ARG A 330 7.22 7.96 -17.36
N MET A 331 6.95 8.47 -16.16
CA MET A 331 5.59 8.68 -15.67
C MET A 331 4.82 9.68 -16.54
N TYR A 332 5.46 10.77 -16.96
CA TYR A 332 4.87 11.71 -17.90
C TYR A 332 4.63 11.07 -19.28
N GLN A 333 5.60 10.31 -19.80
CA GLN A 333 5.46 9.59 -21.07
C GLN A 333 4.29 8.59 -21.05
N VAL A 334 4.11 7.85 -19.94
CA VAL A 334 3.00 6.90 -19.78
C VAL A 334 1.67 7.65 -19.72
N LEU A 335 1.60 8.73 -18.94
CA LEU A 335 0.40 9.56 -18.86
C LEU A 335 0.01 10.14 -20.23
N THR A 336 0.93 10.80 -20.91
CA THR A 336 0.65 11.44 -22.21
C THR A 336 0.47 10.42 -23.33
N GLY A 337 1.07 9.23 -23.21
CA GLY A 337 0.86 8.14 -24.14
C GLY A 337 -0.55 7.58 -24.07
N TRP A 338 -1.08 7.36 -22.88
CA TRP A 338 -2.42 6.81 -22.71
C TRP A 338 -3.52 7.86 -22.74
N PHE A 339 -3.29 9.06 -22.18
CA PHE A 339 -4.28 10.13 -22.01
C PHE A 339 -3.71 11.50 -22.44
N PRO A 340 -3.44 11.71 -23.74
CA PRO A 340 -2.71 12.90 -24.22
C PRO A 340 -3.45 14.22 -24.01
N GLY A 341 -4.79 14.17 -23.89
CA GLY A 341 -5.64 15.36 -23.71
C GLY A 341 -6.13 15.56 -22.28
N GLY A 342 -6.02 14.56 -21.41
CA GLY A 342 -6.70 14.55 -20.11
C GLY A 342 -6.07 15.42 -19.03
N ALA A 343 -4.75 15.63 -19.09
CA ALA A 343 -3.98 16.24 -18.00
C ALA A 343 -3.49 17.65 -18.33
N GLN A 344 -3.57 18.56 -17.34
CA GLN A 344 -2.99 19.90 -17.43
C GLN A 344 -1.54 19.86 -16.90
N LEU A 345 -0.56 19.86 -17.81
CA LEU A 345 0.85 19.71 -17.45
C LEU A 345 1.61 21.04 -17.34
N SER A 346 1.02 22.15 -17.79
CA SER A 346 1.68 23.47 -17.77
C SER A 346 1.56 24.19 -16.43
N ALA A 347 0.61 23.81 -15.58
CA ALA A 347 0.39 24.44 -14.28
C ALA A 347 -0.22 23.50 -13.26
N GLY A 348 0.02 23.75 -11.96
CA GLY A 348 -0.61 23.02 -10.86
C GLY A 348 -0.15 21.57 -10.69
N VAL A 349 0.94 21.17 -11.33
CA VAL A 349 1.55 19.85 -11.20
C VAL A 349 2.26 19.75 -9.86
N GLN A 350 2.00 18.66 -9.15
CA GLN A 350 2.63 18.33 -7.88
C GLN A 350 3.39 17.01 -8.01
N VAL A 351 4.65 17.01 -7.64
CA VAL A 351 5.49 15.81 -7.59
C VAL A 351 5.74 15.46 -6.13
N TRP A 352 5.51 14.21 -5.78
CA TRP A 352 5.76 13.71 -4.45
C TRP A 352 6.58 12.43 -4.50
N ARG A 353 7.45 12.25 -3.50
CA ARG A 353 8.24 11.04 -3.28
C ARG A 353 7.98 10.54 -1.87
N GLY A 354 7.50 9.31 -1.73
CA GLY A 354 7.23 8.67 -0.46
C GLY A 354 7.97 7.37 -0.29
N SER A 355 8.07 6.92 0.96
CA SER A 355 8.69 5.64 1.29
C SER A 355 7.67 4.67 1.85
N ARG A 356 7.69 3.43 1.34
CA ARG A 356 6.87 2.32 1.79
C ARG A 356 7.74 1.36 2.60
N ALA A 357 7.27 0.97 3.79
CA ALA A 357 7.92 -0.08 4.57
C ALA A 357 7.53 -1.45 4.00
N ILE A 358 8.49 -2.23 3.55
CA ILE A 358 8.25 -3.50 2.88
C ILE A 358 9.20 -4.60 3.37
N LEU A 359 8.66 -5.80 3.53
CA LEU A 359 9.41 -7.02 3.84
C LEU A 359 9.79 -7.76 2.55
N PRO A 360 10.84 -8.61 2.56
CA PRO A 360 11.30 -9.28 1.34
C PRO A 360 10.32 -10.30 0.74
N ASP A 361 9.34 -10.76 1.52
CA ASP A 361 8.23 -11.60 1.05
C ASP A 361 7.03 -10.79 0.56
N GLY A 362 7.02 -9.47 0.79
CA GLY A 362 5.96 -8.57 0.41
C GLY A 362 4.70 -8.64 1.29
N LEU A 363 4.70 -9.43 2.36
CA LEU A 363 3.58 -9.58 3.28
C LEU A 363 3.74 -8.67 4.51
N PRO A 364 2.66 -8.07 5.05
CA PRO A 364 2.73 -7.33 6.30
C PRO A 364 3.00 -8.23 7.50
N VAL A 365 3.42 -7.66 8.61
CA VAL A 365 3.42 -8.32 9.93
C VAL A 365 2.23 -7.81 10.72
N LEU A 366 1.39 -8.74 11.17
CA LEU A 366 0.16 -8.46 11.91
C LEU A 366 0.06 -9.35 13.16
N GLY A 367 -0.29 -8.75 14.31
CA GLY A 367 -0.54 -9.47 15.56
C GLY A 367 0.53 -9.25 16.62
N LEU A 368 0.69 -10.23 17.51
CA LEU A 368 1.64 -10.18 18.62
C LEU A 368 3.10 -10.12 18.14
N SER A 369 3.90 -9.27 18.79
CA SER A 369 5.33 -9.14 18.48
C SER A 369 6.22 -10.20 19.15
N GLY A 370 5.68 -11.00 20.06
CA GLY A 370 6.46 -11.85 20.99
C GLY A 370 6.95 -11.11 22.25
N GLN A 371 6.83 -9.79 22.29
CA GLN A 371 7.12 -8.97 23.47
C GLN A 371 5.81 -8.63 24.21
N PRO A 372 5.77 -8.67 25.55
CA PRO A 372 4.56 -8.37 26.31
C PRO A 372 4.01 -6.99 26.01
N GLY A 373 2.70 -6.91 25.74
CA GLY A 373 2.00 -5.65 25.49
C GLY A 373 2.33 -4.93 24.18
N LEU A 374 3.15 -5.52 23.29
CA LEU A 374 3.49 -4.94 21.98
C LEU A 374 2.85 -5.72 20.84
N TRP A 375 2.07 -5.01 20.04
CA TRP A 375 1.37 -5.49 18.83
C TRP A 375 1.92 -4.81 17.59
N LEU A 376 1.90 -5.51 16.47
CA LEU A 376 2.44 -5.05 15.19
C LEU A 376 1.34 -4.99 14.13
N ASN A 377 1.34 -3.91 13.36
CA ASN A 377 0.55 -3.75 12.15
C ASN A 377 1.38 -2.94 11.15
N ILE A 378 2.37 -3.59 10.54
CA ILE A 378 3.49 -2.95 9.83
C ILE A 378 3.88 -3.68 8.54
N GLY A 379 4.63 -3.02 7.68
CA GLY A 379 5.28 -3.69 6.54
C GLY A 379 4.37 -3.93 5.33
N HIS A 380 3.28 -3.20 5.20
CA HIS A 380 2.26 -3.39 4.16
C HIS A 380 2.74 -3.07 2.74
N GLY A 381 3.90 -2.45 2.55
CA GLY A 381 4.40 -2.10 1.23
C GLY A 381 3.40 -1.27 0.42
N ASP A 382 3.08 -1.74 -0.79
CA ASP A 382 2.09 -1.10 -1.68
C ASP A 382 0.64 -1.39 -1.29
N SER A 383 0.41 -2.41 -0.47
CA SER A 383 -0.93 -2.91 -0.13
C SER A 383 -1.56 -2.20 1.09
N GLY A 384 -0.87 -1.21 1.66
CA GLY A 384 -1.30 -0.58 2.92
C GLY A 384 -2.70 0.01 2.88
N TRP A 385 -3.10 0.64 1.78
CA TRP A 385 -4.45 1.17 1.60
C TRP A 385 -5.50 0.05 1.51
N ALA A 386 -5.26 -0.93 0.67
CA ALA A 386 -6.20 -2.02 0.45
C ALA A 386 -6.38 -2.96 1.66
N LEU A 387 -5.35 -3.10 2.51
CA LEU A 387 -5.38 -4.01 3.65
C LEU A 387 -5.71 -3.33 4.98
N ALA A 388 -5.67 -1.99 5.06
CA ALA A 388 -5.74 -1.27 6.33
C ALA A 388 -6.96 -1.62 7.18
N SER A 389 -8.17 -1.61 6.59
CA SER A 389 -9.42 -1.87 7.30
C SER A 389 -9.51 -3.31 7.81
N GLY A 390 -9.12 -4.28 6.98
CA GLY A 390 -9.09 -5.70 7.36
C GLY A 390 -8.05 -5.99 8.45
N CYS A 391 -6.82 -5.52 8.27
CA CYS A 391 -5.76 -5.68 9.27
C CYS A 391 -6.12 -5.03 10.59
N ALA A 392 -6.75 -3.86 10.57
CA ALA A 392 -7.20 -3.18 11.79
C ALA A 392 -8.24 -4.00 12.55
N ARG A 393 -9.24 -4.57 11.85
CA ARG A 393 -10.26 -5.41 12.48
C ARG A 393 -9.67 -6.70 13.04
N VAL A 394 -8.86 -7.40 12.24
CA VAL A 394 -8.16 -8.61 12.68
C VAL A 394 -7.33 -8.34 13.96
N LEU A 395 -6.56 -7.26 13.99
CA LEU A 395 -5.76 -6.89 15.15
C LEU A 395 -6.62 -6.58 16.37
N ALA A 396 -7.74 -5.88 16.18
CA ALA A 396 -8.65 -5.57 17.28
C ALA A 396 -9.33 -6.84 17.83
N ASP A 397 -9.67 -7.81 16.98
CA ASP A 397 -10.19 -9.11 17.41
C ASP A 397 -9.17 -9.90 18.20
N LEU A 398 -7.93 -9.98 17.71
CA LEU A 398 -6.83 -10.65 18.42
C LEU A 398 -6.55 -10.02 19.78
N LEU A 399 -6.56 -8.69 19.87
CA LEU A 399 -6.32 -7.96 21.11
C LEU A 399 -7.46 -8.19 22.12
N ALA A 400 -8.69 -8.34 21.64
CA ALA A 400 -9.86 -8.68 22.43
C ALA A 400 -10.02 -10.20 22.67
N GLN A 401 -9.05 -11.03 22.25
CA GLN A 401 -9.09 -12.49 22.32
C GLN A 401 -10.29 -13.11 21.59
N ARG A 402 -10.78 -12.45 20.55
CA ARG A 402 -11.80 -12.99 19.63
C ARG A 402 -11.13 -13.69 18.46
N THR A 403 -11.80 -14.68 17.89
CA THR A 403 -11.34 -15.31 16.63
C THR A 403 -11.59 -14.36 15.47
N PRO A 404 -10.54 -13.89 14.75
CA PRO A 404 -10.73 -13.08 13.54
C PRO A 404 -11.45 -13.85 12.45
N GLU A 405 -12.27 -13.15 11.68
CA GLU A 405 -12.98 -13.71 10.53
C GLU A 405 -12.03 -14.05 9.37
N ALA A 406 -10.98 -13.22 9.18
CA ALA A 406 -10.01 -13.44 8.12
C ALA A 406 -8.77 -14.19 8.62
N ASP A 407 -8.26 -15.14 7.80
CA ASP A 407 -7.00 -15.82 8.09
C ASP A 407 -5.82 -14.84 8.08
N HIS A 408 -5.05 -14.90 9.12
CA HIS A 408 -3.88 -14.04 9.35
C HIS A 408 -2.62 -14.82 9.75
N GLY A 409 -2.68 -16.14 9.82
CA GLY A 409 -1.58 -16.98 10.28
C GLY A 409 -0.28 -16.76 9.51
N ALA A 410 -0.37 -16.57 8.19
CA ALA A 410 0.76 -16.26 7.33
C ALA A 410 1.39 -14.87 7.60
N LEU A 411 0.73 -14.01 8.38
CA LEU A 411 1.18 -12.63 8.66
C LEU A 411 1.88 -12.50 10.02
N ALA A 412 1.94 -13.58 10.81
CA ALA A 412 2.59 -13.57 12.11
C ALA A 412 4.10 -13.27 12.00
N ILE A 413 4.65 -12.63 13.04
CA ILE A 413 6.08 -12.29 13.10
C ILE A 413 6.98 -13.53 13.07
N GLY A 414 6.51 -14.66 13.56
CA GLY A 414 7.30 -15.91 13.69
C GLY A 414 7.86 -16.50 12.38
N ARG A 415 7.50 -15.92 11.23
CA ARG A 415 8.11 -16.28 9.93
C ARG A 415 9.49 -15.65 9.68
N TRP A 416 9.94 -14.77 10.59
CA TRP A 416 11.22 -14.04 10.50
C TRP A 416 12.26 -14.46 11.57
#